data_88fb24efa4252ad23d84f1d44ac3abfe
#
_entry.id   88fb24efa4252ad23d84f1d44ac3abfe
#
_cell.length_a   1.000
_cell.length_b   1.000
_cell.length_c   1.000
_cell.angle_alpha   90.00
_cell.angle_beta   90.00
_cell.angle_gamma   90.00
#
_symmetry.space_group_name_H-M   'P 1'
#
loop_
_entity.id
_entity.type
_entity.pdbx_description
1 polymer ?
#
loop_
_entity_poly.entity_id
_entity_poly.type
_entity_poly.pdbx_seq_one_letter_code
_entity_poly.pdbx_strand_id
1 'polypeptide(L)'
;MYKIDVLKQYRFPTYDPRMRFCPENIVWFEMARKYKMRVIDEAVRVYYHDAVNSLMVVKNVRRSVSNYYMWLYYLNNLSRYVIYNPIFILKAYVGVSMDGFLSGKKASSILYSCDSIIKKLFVFCLMPLGYILNKINIK
;
A
#
# COMPACT_ATOMS: atom_id res chain seq x y z
N MET A 1 13.49 -12.54 13.09
CA MET A 1 14.76 -11.79 13.28
C MET A 1 15.41 -11.61 11.93
N TYR A 2 15.80 -10.38 11.55
CA TYR A 2 16.46 -10.10 10.28
C TYR A 2 17.96 -9.93 10.52
N LYS A 3 18.78 -10.42 9.56
CA LYS A 3 20.21 -10.11 9.58
C LYS A 3 20.37 -8.61 9.30
N ILE A 4 21.06 -7.89 10.17
CA ILE A 4 21.24 -6.43 10.10
C ILE A 4 21.86 -6.00 8.76
N ASP A 5 22.82 -6.77 8.25
CA ASP A 5 23.49 -6.47 6.98
C ASP A 5 22.56 -6.57 5.78
N VAL A 6 21.56 -7.46 5.83
CA VAL A 6 20.49 -7.53 4.82
C VAL A 6 19.59 -6.32 4.94
N LEU A 7 19.15 -5.99 6.16
CA LEU A 7 18.23 -4.87 6.38
C LEU A 7 18.83 -3.52 5.95
N LYS A 8 20.11 -3.30 6.17
CA LYS A 8 20.84 -2.08 5.76
C LYS A 8 20.83 -1.85 4.24
N GLN A 9 20.63 -2.89 3.43
CA GLN A 9 20.57 -2.79 1.96
C GLN A 9 19.22 -2.22 1.47
N TYR A 10 18.20 -2.21 2.32
CA TYR A 10 16.85 -1.78 1.99
C TYR A 10 16.52 -0.48 2.72
N ARG A 11 16.30 0.58 1.94
CA ARG A 11 15.82 1.86 2.49
C ARG A 11 14.31 1.92 2.43
N PHE A 12 13.71 2.52 3.44
CA PHE A 12 12.29 2.83 3.40
C PHE A 12 12.01 3.87 2.32
N PRO A 13 11.09 3.60 1.39
CA PRO A 13 10.82 4.52 0.29
C PRO A 13 10.10 5.77 0.78
N THR A 14 10.56 6.93 0.32
CA THR A 14 9.97 8.24 0.58
C THR A 14 9.49 8.81 -0.75
N TYR A 15 8.28 8.46 -1.18
CA TYR A 15 7.73 8.88 -2.48
C TYR A 15 7.12 10.28 -2.49
N ASP A 16 6.68 10.77 -1.33
CA ASP A 16 5.96 12.04 -1.20
C ASP A 16 6.26 12.65 0.18
N PRO A 17 6.60 13.96 0.26
CA PRO A 17 6.88 14.62 1.54
C PRO A 17 5.70 14.60 2.53
N ARG A 18 4.49 14.39 2.04
CA ARG A 18 3.27 14.28 2.86
C ARG A 18 3.10 12.92 3.52
N MET A 19 3.91 11.93 3.18
CA MET A 19 3.87 10.62 3.81
C MET A 19 4.24 10.73 5.29
N ARG A 20 3.33 10.32 6.16
CA ARG A 20 3.52 10.33 7.62
C ARG A 20 4.04 9.01 8.17
N PHE A 21 3.83 7.92 7.45
CA PHE A 21 4.43 6.64 7.75
C PHE A 21 4.89 5.98 6.46
N CYS A 22 5.94 5.20 6.56
CA CYS A 22 6.37 4.38 5.45
C CYS A 22 5.64 3.04 5.53
N PRO A 23 5.01 2.56 4.45
CA PRO A 23 4.44 1.22 4.42
C PRO A 23 5.58 0.19 4.42
N GLU A 24 5.90 -0.31 5.59
CA GLU A 24 6.96 -1.30 5.83
C GLU A 24 6.84 -2.53 4.93
N ASN A 25 5.60 -2.88 4.58
CA ASN A 25 5.29 -4.01 3.71
C ASN A 25 6.03 -3.96 2.36
N ILE A 26 6.30 -2.77 1.82
CA ILE A 26 7.07 -2.64 0.57
C ILE A 26 8.47 -3.22 0.75
N VAL A 27 9.14 -2.87 1.83
CA VAL A 27 10.48 -3.37 2.14
C VAL A 27 10.46 -4.87 2.40
N TRP A 28 9.45 -5.36 3.15
CA TRP A 28 9.32 -6.78 3.44
C TRP A 28 9.08 -7.61 2.19
N PHE A 29 8.27 -7.13 1.24
CA PHE A 29 8.06 -7.81 -0.03
C PHE A 29 9.32 -7.82 -0.92
N GLU A 30 10.08 -6.73 -0.96
CA GLU A 30 11.34 -6.71 -1.68
C GLU A 30 12.35 -7.73 -1.11
N MET A 31 12.43 -7.81 0.22
CA MET A 31 13.28 -8.80 0.88
C MET A 31 12.79 -10.22 0.62
N ALA A 32 11.48 -10.48 0.70
CA ALA A 32 10.89 -11.81 0.48
C ALA A 32 11.10 -12.35 -0.94
N ARG A 33 11.32 -11.46 -1.92
CA ARG A 33 11.65 -11.87 -3.30
C ARG A 33 13.07 -12.45 -3.44
N LYS A 34 13.98 -12.10 -2.53
CA LYS A 34 15.40 -12.48 -2.59
C LYS A 34 15.78 -13.47 -1.49
N TYR A 35 15.11 -13.40 -0.36
CA TYR A 35 15.48 -14.18 0.82
C TYR A 35 14.30 -15.02 1.30
N LYS A 36 14.59 -16.23 1.74
CA LYS A 36 13.58 -17.09 2.39
C LYS A 36 13.23 -16.51 3.76
N MET A 37 11.95 -16.40 4.04
CA MET A 37 11.42 -15.98 5.35
C MET A 37 10.96 -17.21 6.11
N ARG A 38 11.26 -17.26 7.42
CA ARG A 38 10.71 -18.25 8.33
C ARG A 38 9.64 -17.59 9.19
N VAL A 39 8.46 -18.15 9.15
CA VAL A 39 7.38 -17.75 10.08
C VAL A 39 7.57 -18.56 11.36
N ILE A 40 7.51 -17.89 12.51
CA ILE A 40 7.49 -18.50 13.83
C ILE A 40 6.14 -18.22 14.46
N ASP A 41 5.54 -19.26 15.06
CA ASP A 41 4.24 -19.15 15.73
C ASP A 41 4.44 -18.83 17.21
N GLU A 42 5.04 -17.66 17.44
CA GLU A 42 5.28 -17.12 18.77
C GLU A 42 4.88 -15.65 18.82
N ALA A 43 4.25 -15.24 19.92
CA ALA A 43 3.91 -13.85 20.18
C ALA A 43 5.16 -13.05 20.54
N VAL A 44 5.77 -12.39 19.55
CA VAL A 44 7.02 -11.63 19.73
C VAL A 44 6.79 -10.14 20.02
N ARG A 45 5.52 -9.66 19.98
CA ARG A 45 5.20 -8.25 20.17
C ARG A 45 3.82 -8.05 20.79
N VAL A 46 3.75 -7.17 21.78
CA VAL A 46 2.47 -6.68 22.34
C VAL A 46 2.15 -5.31 21.73
N TYR A 47 0.93 -5.15 21.23
CA TYR A 47 0.43 -3.87 20.70
C TYR A 47 -0.53 -3.24 21.72
N TYR A 48 -0.23 -2.01 22.13
CA TYR A 48 -1.12 -1.19 22.93
C TYR A 48 -1.95 -0.31 21.99
N HIS A 49 -3.29 -0.52 21.95
CA HIS A 49 -4.20 0.20 21.06
C HIS A 49 -4.63 1.57 21.61
N ASP A 50 -4.46 1.80 22.87
CA ASP A 50 -4.94 2.95 23.65
C ASP A 50 -3.91 4.09 23.78
N ALA A 51 -2.75 3.96 23.15
CA ALA A 51 -1.73 5.00 23.15
C ALA A 51 -2.23 6.27 22.42
N VAL A 52 -2.27 7.39 23.12
CA VAL A 52 -2.77 8.70 22.61
C VAL A 52 -2.07 9.14 21.32
N ASN A 53 -0.82 8.77 21.15
CA ASN A 53 0.00 9.08 19.96
C ASN A 53 0.08 7.91 18.96
N SER A 54 -0.81 6.92 19.04
CA SER A 54 -0.81 5.79 18.13
C SER A 54 -1.02 6.24 16.69
N LEU A 55 -0.16 5.79 15.78
CA LEU A 55 -0.33 5.99 14.33
C LEU A 55 -1.64 5.37 13.81
N MET A 56 -2.25 4.48 14.58
CA MET A 56 -3.55 3.86 14.25
C MET A 56 -4.70 4.86 14.35
N VAL A 57 -4.55 5.95 15.12
CA VAL A 57 -5.57 7.01 15.32
C VAL A 57 -5.40 8.14 14.29
N VAL A 58 -4.42 8.09 13.41
CA VAL A 58 -4.19 9.14 12.40
C VAL A 58 -5.36 9.19 11.41
N LYS A 59 -5.94 10.38 11.25
CA LYS A 59 -7.07 10.65 10.35
C LYS A 59 -6.81 10.08 8.94
N ASN A 60 -7.85 9.51 8.33
CA ASN A 60 -7.83 8.81 7.06
C ASN A 60 -7.07 9.52 5.93
N VAL A 61 -7.19 10.86 5.82
CA VAL A 61 -6.51 11.65 4.76
C VAL A 61 -4.99 11.60 4.86
N ARG A 62 -4.42 11.61 6.08
CA ARG A 62 -2.96 11.55 6.26
C ARG A 62 -2.39 10.17 5.98
N ARG A 63 -3.21 9.15 6.15
CA ARG A 63 -2.87 7.75 5.89
C ARG A 63 -2.95 7.40 4.41
N SER A 64 -3.89 8.04 3.69
CA SER A 64 -4.18 7.73 2.29
C SER A 64 -3.00 7.97 1.37
N VAL A 65 -2.16 8.99 1.63
CA VAL A 65 -0.95 9.22 0.82
C VAL A 65 -0.02 8.00 0.86
N SER A 66 0.26 7.47 2.04
CA SER A 66 1.12 6.29 2.20
C SER A 66 0.47 5.02 1.63
N ASN A 67 -0.83 4.85 1.86
CA ASN A 67 -1.59 3.72 1.31
C ASN A 67 -1.63 3.76 -0.22
N TYR A 68 -1.82 4.93 -0.84
CA TYR A 68 -1.80 5.09 -2.29
C TYR A 68 -0.50 4.53 -2.89
N TYR A 69 0.65 4.91 -2.34
CA TYR A 69 1.94 4.41 -2.84
C TYR A 69 2.16 2.93 -2.54
N MET A 70 1.63 2.43 -1.44
CA MET A 70 1.62 1.00 -1.14
C MET A 70 0.82 0.20 -2.18
N TRP A 71 -0.42 0.62 -2.48
CA TRP A 71 -1.25 -0.02 -3.49
C TRP A 71 -0.64 0.05 -4.88
N LEU A 72 -0.07 1.21 -5.24
CA LEU A 72 0.62 1.41 -6.50
C LEU A 72 1.82 0.47 -6.64
N TYR A 73 2.61 0.32 -5.57
CA TYR A 73 3.70 -0.64 -5.54
C TYR A 73 3.20 -2.08 -5.77
N TYR A 74 2.11 -2.47 -5.14
CA TYR A 74 1.53 -3.80 -5.33
C TYR A 74 1.09 -4.03 -6.77
N LEU A 75 0.42 -3.07 -7.37
CA LEU A 75 0.00 -3.19 -8.77
C LEU A 75 1.19 -3.29 -9.72
N ASN A 76 2.20 -2.45 -9.55
CA ASN A 76 3.32 -2.39 -10.49
C ASN A 76 4.30 -3.56 -10.30
N ASN A 77 4.51 -4.04 -9.08
CA ASN A 77 5.55 -5.01 -8.79
C ASN A 77 5.05 -6.42 -8.45
N LEU A 78 3.83 -6.55 -7.89
CA LEU A 78 3.31 -7.82 -7.38
C LEU A 78 2.13 -8.38 -8.17
N SER A 79 1.65 -7.71 -9.20
CA SER A 79 0.51 -8.16 -10.02
C SER A 79 0.72 -9.54 -10.67
N ARG A 80 1.97 -9.95 -10.91
CA ARG A 80 2.32 -11.28 -11.41
C ARG A 80 1.94 -12.42 -10.44
N TYR A 81 1.73 -12.11 -9.17
CA TYR A 81 1.32 -13.07 -8.15
C TYR A 81 -0.21 -13.16 -7.98
N VAL A 82 -0.97 -12.59 -8.92
CA VAL A 82 -2.44 -12.57 -8.90
C VAL A 82 -3.06 -13.97 -8.74
N ILE A 83 -2.45 -14.99 -9.32
CA ILE A 83 -2.91 -16.38 -9.24
C ILE A 83 -2.94 -16.93 -7.80
N TYR A 84 -2.06 -16.42 -6.93
CA TYR A 84 -2.00 -16.85 -5.53
C TYR A 84 -2.96 -16.08 -4.63
N ASN A 85 -3.29 -14.84 -4.98
CA ASN A 85 -4.23 -14.03 -4.20
C ASN A 85 -4.95 -13.00 -5.08
N PRO A 86 -5.94 -13.42 -5.89
CA PRO A 86 -6.65 -12.55 -6.81
C PRO A 86 -7.46 -11.47 -6.08
N ILE A 87 -8.02 -11.78 -4.90
CA ILE A 87 -8.80 -10.84 -4.09
C ILE A 87 -7.92 -9.68 -3.62
N PHE A 88 -6.69 -9.96 -3.22
CA PHE A 88 -5.75 -8.94 -2.79
C PHE A 88 -5.38 -7.98 -3.94
N ILE A 89 -5.18 -8.51 -5.14
CA ILE A 89 -4.90 -7.70 -6.31
C ILE A 89 -6.11 -6.85 -6.71
N LEU A 90 -7.32 -7.40 -6.63
CA LEU A 90 -8.55 -6.62 -6.86
C LEU A 90 -8.66 -5.47 -5.84
N LYS A 91 -8.40 -5.74 -4.56
CA LYS A 91 -8.33 -4.70 -3.52
C LYS A 91 -7.29 -3.62 -3.84
N ALA A 92 -6.15 -3.99 -4.43
CA ALA A 92 -5.13 -3.03 -4.83
C ALA A 92 -5.60 -2.10 -5.96
N TYR A 93 -6.34 -2.61 -6.94
CA TYR A 93 -6.94 -1.79 -8.00
C TYR A 93 -7.92 -0.75 -7.46
N VAL A 94 -8.81 -1.17 -6.55
CA VAL A 94 -9.76 -0.27 -5.89
C VAL A 94 -9.04 0.69 -4.95
N GLY A 95 -8.08 0.18 -4.17
CA GLY A 95 -7.30 0.93 -3.18
C GLY A 95 -6.48 2.07 -3.80
N VAL A 96 -5.85 1.85 -4.96
CA VAL A 96 -5.15 2.92 -5.70
C VAL A 96 -6.09 4.08 -6.02
N SER A 97 -7.30 3.78 -6.49
CA SER A 97 -8.29 4.82 -6.83
C SER A 97 -8.81 5.52 -5.58
N MET A 98 -9.23 4.76 -4.58
CA MET A 98 -9.78 5.28 -3.33
C MET A 98 -8.78 6.19 -2.60
N ASP A 99 -7.60 5.66 -2.30
CA ASP A 99 -6.56 6.40 -1.57
C ASP A 99 -5.93 7.51 -2.44
N GLY A 100 -5.91 7.34 -3.75
CA GLY A 100 -5.52 8.37 -4.70
C GLY A 100 -6.41 9.61 -4.59
N PHE A 101 -7.73 9.43 -4.62
CA PHE A 101 -8.69 10.53 -4.45
C PHE A 101 -8.64 11.14 -3.05
N LEU A 102 -8.55 10.31 -2.00
CA LEU A 102 -8.37 10.79 -0.60
C LEU A 102 -7.11 11.63 -0.42
N SER A 103 -6.04 11.33 -1.16
CA SER A 103 -4.79 12.10 -1.15
C SER A 103 -4.81 13.35 -2.05
N GLY A 104 -5.95 13.63 -2.71
CA GLY A 104 -6.13 14.79 -3.59
C GLY A 104 -5.56 14.62 -4.99
N LYS A 105 -5.28 13.40 -5.44
CA LYS A 105 -4.81 13.15 -6.81
C LYS A 105 -5.95 13.20 -7.82
N LYS A 106 -5.65 13.72 -9.02
CA LYS A 106 -6.58 13.70 -10.15
C LYS A 106 -6.64 12.29 -10.78
N ALA A 107 -7.77 11.94 -11.38
CA ALA A 107 -7.97 10.65 -12.06
C ALA A 107 -6.88 10.36 -13.10
N SER A 108 -6.51 11.34 -13.90
CA SER A 108 -5.42 11.23 -14.87
C SER A 108 -4.09 10.85 -14.22
N SER A 109 -3.74 11.52 -13.11
CA SER A 109 -2.49 11.23 -12.38
C SER A 109 -2.48 9.81 -11.82
N ILE A 110 -3.61 9.30 -11.34
CA ILE A 110 -3.74 7.92 -10.85
C ILE A 110 -3.49 6.93 -12.00
N LEU A 111 -4.09 7.16 -13.17
CA LEU A 111 -3.91 6.30 -14.34
C LEU A 111 -2.47 6.33 -14.87
N TYR A 112 -1.85 7.51 -14.96
CA TYR A 112 -0.47 7.64 -15.42
C TYR A 112 0.55 6.96 -14.51
N SER A 113 0.24 6.79 -13.23
CA SER A 113 1.13 6.12 -12.28
C SER A 113 1.21 4.59 -12.48
N CYS A 114 0.28 4.00 -13.24
CA CYS A 114 0.32 2.57 -13.58
C CYS A 114 1.27 2.33 -14.75
N ASP A 115 2.11 1.30 -14.66
CA ASP A 115 3.17 0.98 -15.63
C ASP A 115 2.68 0.32 -16.92
N SER A 116 1.48 -0.26 -16.94
CA SER A 116 0.92 -1.03 -18.06
C SER A 116 -0.45 -0.52 -18.47
N ILE A 117 -0.74 -0.55 -19.79
CA ILE A 117 -2.04 -0.20 -20.37
C ILE A 117 -3.15 -1.07 -19.77
N ILE A 118 -2.92 -2.36 -19.62
CA ILE A 118 -3.89 -3.29 -19.03
C ILE A 118 -4.25 -2.85 -17.61
N LYS A 119 -3.25 -2.51 -16.79
CA LYS A 119 -3.49 -2.01 -15.42
C LYS A 119 -4.25 -0.69 -15.42
N LYS A 120 -3.94 0.23 -16.34
CA LYS A 120 -4.69 1.49 -16.52
C LYS A 120 -6.16 1.24 -16.81
N LEU A 121 -6.47 0.28 -17.70
CA LEU A 121 -7.86 -0.09 -18.02
C LEU A 121 -8.58 -0.64 -16.79
N PHE A 122 -7.97 -1.57 -16.05
CA PHE A 122 -8.57 -2.11 -14.83
C PHE A 122 -8.78 -1.04 -13.76
N VAL A 123 -7.79 -0.16 -13.53
CA VAL A 123 -7.95 0.97 -12.61
C VAL A 123 -9.07 1.89 -13.08
N PHE A 124 -9.15 2.19 -14.36
CA PHE A 124 -10.22 3.04 -14.94
C PHE A 124 -11.61 2.43 -14.71
N CYS A 125 -11.79 1.14 -15.02
CA CYS A 125 -13.07 0.44 -14.80
C CYS A 125 -13.49 0.39 -13.32
N LEU A 126 -12.54 0.26 -12.39
CA LEU A 126 -12.80 0.16 -10.96
C LEU A 126 -12.76 1.53 -10.23
N MET A 127 -12.38 2.59 -10.94
CA MET A 127 -12.28 3.95 -10.39
C MET A 127 -13.59 4.48 -9.81
N PRO A 128 -14.77 4.26 -10.42
CA PRO A 128 -16.05 4.68 -9.83
C PRO A 128 -16.30 4.05 -8.45
N LEU A 129 -15.96 2.76 -8.30
CA LEU A 129 -16.07 2.07 -7.01
C LEU A 129 -15.14 2.69 -5.97
N GLY A 130 -13.87 2.94 -6.33
CA GLY A 130 -12.91 3.64 -5.47
C GLY A 130 -13.39 5.03 -5.06
N TYR A 131 -14.02 5.77 -5.98
CA TYR A 131 -14.57 7.10 -5.69
C TYR A 131 -15.77 7.05 -4.72
N ILE A 132 -16.67 6.08 -4.88
CA ILE A 132 -17.81 5.88 -3.97
C ILE A 132 -17.30 5.52 -2.57
N LEU A 133 -16.38 4.58 -2.47
CA LEU A 133 -15.78 4.17 -1.18
C LEU A 133 -15.03 5.33 -0.51
N ASN A 134 -14.37 6.20 -1.30
CA ASN A 134 -13.78 7.41 -0.78
C ASN A 134 -14.83 8.30 -0.09
N LYS A 135 -15.97 8.56 -0.73
CA LYS A 135 -17.04 9.38 -0.12
C LYS A 135 -17.62 8.80 1.15
N ILE A 136 -17.70 7.48 1.25
CA ILE A 136 -18.20 6.80 2.47
C ILE A 136 -17.18 6.94 3.61
N ASN A 137 -15.88 6.85 3.33
CA ASN A 137 -14.82 6.92 4.34
C ASN A 137 -14.52 8.36 4.84
N ILE A 138 -15.02 9.40 4.17
CA ILE A 138 -14.86 10.79 4.61
C ILE A 138 -15.91 11.17 5.69
N LYS A 139 -17.03 10.44 5.78
CA LYS A 139 -18.03 10.61 6.83
C LYS A 139 -17.59 9.93 8.13
#